data_e68dd3eac4a90bc42118bc7af4dc8567
#
_entry.id   e68dd3eac4a90bc42118bc7af4dc8567
#
_cell.length_a   1.000
_cell.length_b   1.000
_cell.length_c   1.000
_cell.angle_alpha   90.00
_cell.angle_beta   90.00
_cell.angle_gamma   90.00
#
_symmetry.space_group_name_H-M   'P 1'
#
loop_
_entity.id
_entity.type
_entity.pdbx_description
1 polymer ?
#
loop_
_entity_poly.entity_id
_entity_poly.type
_entity_poly.pdbx_seq_one_letter_code
_entity_poly.pdbx_strand_id
1 'polypeptide(L)'
;MENSYAFLPSALTLLDGGLLVVASLATSFITAAFGIGGGVVLIALLAMLLPPTALIPVHGVVQLGSNGGRVAIMIKDVFWEPILPFMIGAIIGAGLGGAIVVQLPPWLVQLALGVFIIWVVFVKLPPIQKRYILIGGIISSFVTMFFGATGNFIAA
;
A
#
# COMPACT_ATOMS: atom_id res chain seq x y z
N MET A 1 11.54 16.11 -29.39
CA MET A 1 10.20 16.51 -28.93
C MET A 1 10.21 16.34 -27.43
N GLU A 2 10.36 17.44 -26.73
CA GLU A 2 10.40 17.50 -25.27
C GLU A 2 9.00 17.16 -24.73
N ASN A 3 8.90 16.14 -23.91
CA ASN A 3 7.62 15.67 -23.37
C ASN A 3 7.04 16.75 -22.45
N SER A 4 6.06 17.50 -22.96
CA SER A 4 5.37 18.60 -22.26
C SER A 4 4.46 18.18 -21.10
N TYR A 5 4.61 16.97 -20.58
CA TYR A 5 3.84 16.50 -19.43
C TYR A 5 4.68 16.60 -18.15
N ALA A 6 4.76 17.82 -17.61
CA ALA A 6 5.58 18.17 -16.44
C ALA A 6 5.25 17.39 -15.13
N PHE A 7 4.23 16.53 -15.13
CA PHE A 7 3.82 15.73 -13.99
C PHE A 7 4.15 14.23 -14.12
N LEU A 8 4.67 13.78 -15.27
CA LEU A 8 5.16 12.41 -15.42
C LEU A 8 6.68 12.40 -15.28
N PRO A 9 7.27 11.49 -14.49
CA PRO A 9 8.71 11.27 -14.50
C PRO A 9 9.19 11.00 -15.94
N SER A 10 10.35 11.52 -16.31
CA SER A 10 10.92 11.41 -17.66
C SER A 10 11.13 9.95 -18.14
N ALA A 11 11.04 9.00 -17.24
CA ALA A 11 11.12 7.56 -17.52
C ALA A 11 9.79 6.90 -17.91
N LEU A 12 8.65 7.60 -17.77
CA LEU A 12 7.33 7.05 -18.07
C LEU A 12 6.77 7.63 -19.35
N THR A 13 6.28 6.76 -20.22
CA THR A 13 5.53 7.17 -21.42
C THR A 13 4.08 7.50 -21.06
N LEU A 14 3.36 8.17 -21.93
CA LEU A 14 1.92 8.41 -21.79
C LEU A 14 1.13 7.09 -21.70
N LEU A 15 1.60 6.06 -22.40
CA LEU A 15 1.02 4.73 -22.36
C LEU A 15 1.17 4.11 -20.97
N ASP A 16 2.36 4.21 -20.36
CA ASP A 16 2.61 3.71 -19.01
C ASP A 16 1.71 4.42 -18.00
N GLY A 17 1.56 5.73 -18.11
CA GLY A 17 0.63 6.50 -17.29
C GLY A 17 -0.82 6.02 -17.44
N GLY A 18 -1.27 5.77 -18.66
CA GLY A 18 -2.60 5.21 -18.94
C GLY A 18 -2.79 3.82 -18.32
N LEU A 19 -1.80 2.94 -18.47
CA LEU A 19 -1.80 1.60 -17.86
C LEU A 19 -1.86 1.67 -16.33
N LEU A 20 -1.13 2.58 -15.71
CA LEU A 20 -1.14 2.80 -14.26
C LEU A 20 -2.54 3.24 -13.78
N VAL A 21 -3.19 4.15 -14.49
CA VAL A 21 -4.57 4.57 -14.15
C VAL A 21 -5.55 3.41 -14.27
N VAL A 22 -5.52 2.66 -15.36
CA VAL A 22 -6.40 1.49 -15.56
C VAL A 22 -6.14 0.42 -14.49
N ALA A 23 -4.87 0.11 -14.19
CA ALA A 23 -4.50 -0.83 -13.13
C ALA A 23 -5.00 -0.37 -11.77
N SER A 24 -4.87 0.92 -11.46
CA SER A 24 -5.35 1.51 -10.20
C SER A 24 -6.87 1.39 -10.05
N LEU A 25 -7.63 1.67 -11.11
CA LEU A 25 -9.08 1.54 -11.12
C LEU A 25 -9.51 0.08 -10.96
N ALA A 26 -8.92 -0.83 -11.74
CA ALA A 26 -9.25 -2.26 -11.68
C ALA A 26 -8.95 -2.86 -10.30
N THR A 27 -7.78 -2.57 -9.73
CA THR A 27 -7.37 -3.07 -8.40
C THR A 27 -8.17 -2.43 -7.27
N SER A 28 -8.56 -1.15 -7.40
CA SER A 28 -9.47 -0.49 -6.46
C SER A 28 -10.86 -1.13 -6.49
N PHE A 29 -11.36 -1.50 -7.68
CA PHE A 29 -12.62 -2.25 -7.83
C PHE A 29 -12.52 -3.63 -7.17
N ILE A 30 -11.42 -4.37 -7.40
CA ILE A 30 -11.18 -5.67 -6.73
C ILE A 30 -11.23 -5.51 -5.20
N THR A 31 -10.54 -4.49 -4.67
CA THR A 31 -10.57 -4.24 -3.23
C THR A 31 -11.98 -3.87 -2.72
N ALA A 32 -12.74 -3.10 -3.49
CA ALA A 32 -14.10 -2.72 -3.11
C ALA A 32 -15.06 -3.93 -3.13
N ALA A 33 -14.92 -4.82 -4.13
CA ALA A 33 -15.78 -5.99 -4.31
C ALA A 33 -15.47 -7.12 -3.31
N PHE A 34 -14.20 -7.38 -3.03
CA PHE A 34 -13.75 -8.52 -2.22
C PHE A 34 -13.22 -8.13 -0.85
N GLY A 35 -13.12 -6.83 -0.53
CA GLY A 35 -12.62 -6.31 0.74
C GLY A 35 -11.09 -6.28 0.84
N ILE A 36 -10.38 -7.16 0.14
CA ILE A 36 -8.92 -7.36 0.21
C ILE A 36 -8.34 -7.70 -1.17
N GLY A 37 -7.02 -7.65 -1.30
CA GLY A 37 -6.27 -8.19 -2.43
C GLY A 37 -5.88 -7.17 -3.51
N GLY A 38 -6.70 -6.15 -3.79
CA GLY A 38 -6.40 -5.18 -4.85
C GLY A 38 -5.08 -4.42 -4.64
N GLY A 39 -4.73 -4.10 -3.39
CA GLY A 39 -3.44 -3.46 -3.07
C GLY A 39 -2.23 -4.35 -3.42
N VAL A 40 -2.33 -5.65 -3.16
CA VAL A 40 -1.26 -6.61 -3.50
C VAL A 40 -1.13 -6.75 -5.02
N VAL A 41 -2.24 -6.84 -5.74
CA VAL A 41 -2.24 -6.88 -7.21
C VAL A 41 -1.67 -5.58 -7.78
N LEU A 42 -2.08 -4.43 -7.23
CA LEU A 42 -1.56 -3.14 -7.67
C LEU A 42 -0.04 -3.05 -7.50
N ILE A 43 0.50 -3.41 -6.32
CA ILE A 43 1.94 -3.30 -6.09
C ILE A 43 2.73 -4.26 -6.99
N ALA A 44 2.19 -5.44 -7.29
CA ALA A 44 2.80 -6.37 -8.23
C ALA A 44 2.84 -5.79 -9.65
N LEU A 45 1.76 -5.14 -10.12
CA LEU A 45 1.73 -4.46 -11.41
C LEU A 45 2.67 -3.26 -11.46
N LEU A 46 2.69 -2.44 -10.39
CA LEU A 46 3.62 -1.31 -10.29
C LEU A 46 5.08 -1.75 -10.32
N ALA A 47 5.41 -2.91 -9.71
CA ALA A 47 6.77 -3.46 -9.71
C ALA A 47 7.28 -3.85 -11.10
N MET A 48 6.37 -4.08 -12.06
CA MET A 48 6.73 -4.35 -13.46
C MET A 48 7.00 -3.07 -14.27
N LEU A 49 6.46 -1.93 -13.84
CA LEU A 49 6.47 -0.66 -14.59
C LEU A 49 7.37 0.41 -13.96
N LEU A 50 7.61 0.35 -12.65
CA LEU A 50 8.30 1.40 -11.92
C LEU A 50 9.61 0.92 -11.30
N PRO A 51 10.60 1.82 -11.19
CA PRO A 51 11.81 1.53 -10.42
C PRO A 51 11.47 1.36 -8.92
N PRO A 52 12.23 0.56 -8.17
CA PRO A 52 11.97 0.25 -6.76
C PRO A 52 11.79 1.48 -5.86
N THR A 53 12.52 2.55 -6.15
CA THR A 53 12.47 3.81 -5.39
C THR A 53 11.16 4.57 -5.55
N ALA A 54 10.47 4.42 -6.69
CA ALA A 54 9.18 5.06 -6.98
C ALA A 54 7.99 4.18 -6.61
N LEU A 55 8.18 2.86 -6.53
CA LEU A 55 7.13 1.87 -6.37
C LEU A 55 6.29 2.11 -5.11
N ILE A 56 6.91 2.16 -3.94
CA ILE A 56 6.20 2.31 -2.66
C ILE A 56 5.53 3.68 -2.54
N PRO A 57 6.20 4.82 -2.84
CA PRO A 57 5.54 6.12 -2.84
C PRO A 57 4.33 6.19 -3.76
N VAL A 58 4.44 5.72 -5.01
CA VAL A 58 3.32 5.75 -5.98
C VAL A 58 2.18 4.86 -5.51
N HIS A 59 2.47 3.63 -5.05
CA HIS A 59 1.46 2.76 -4.46
C HIS A 59 0.74 3.43 -3.28
N GLY A 60 1.48 4.09 -2.39
CA GLY A 60 0.93 4.81 -1.24
C GLY A 60 -0.03 5.93 -1.65
N VAL A 61 0.31 6.74 -2.64
CA VAL A 61 -0.55 7.82 -3.16
C VAL A 61 -1.84 7.25 -3.77
N VAL A 62 -1.74 6.20 -4.59
CA VAL A 62 -2.91 5.55 -5.20
C VAL A 62 -3.82 4.96 -4.13
N GLN A 63 -3.25 4.29 -3.13
CA GLN A 63 -4.01 3.71 -2.03
C GLN A 63 -4.65 4.78 -1.13
N LEU A 64 -3.97 5.90 -0.90
CA LEU A 64 -4.53 7.02 -0.16
C LEU A 64 -5.78 7.57 -0.86
N GLY A 65 -5.73 7.78 -2.18
CA GLY A 65 -6.87 8.22 -2.97
C GLY A 65 -8.02 7.22 -2.95
N SER A 66 -7.73 5.95 -3.22
CA SER A 66 -8.74 4.87 -3.27
C SER A 66 -9.41 4.63 -1.90
N ASN A 67 -8.60 4.53 -0.84
CA ASN A 67 -9.13 4.29 0.51
C ASN A 67 -9.82 5.54 1.07
N GLY A 68 -9.26 6.73 0.84
CA GLY A 68 -9.88 8.00 1.23
C GLY A 68 -11.24 8.22 0.56
N GLY A 69 -11.35 7.91 -0.73
CA GLY A 69 -12.63 7.94 -1.46
C GLY A 69 -13.66 6.98 -0.86
N ARG A 70 -13.26 5.76 -0.50
CA ARG A 70 -14.15 4.80 0.19
C ARG A 70 -14.62 5.31 1.55
N VAL A 71 -13.68 5.82 2.36
CA VAL A 71 -14.03 6.40 3.67
C VAL A 71 -15.01 7.55 3.51
N ALA A 72 -14.82 8.44 2.52
CA ALA A 72 -15.72 9.56 2.27
C ALA A 72 -17.14 9.10 1.91
N ILE A 73 -17.28 8.02 1.13
CA ILE A 73 -18.59 7.45 0.76
C ILE A 73 -19.23 6.72 1.96
N MET A 74 -18.43 5.98 2.75
CA MET A 74 -18.89 5.12 3.83
C MET A 74 -18.67 5.75 5.22
N ILE A 75 -18.59 7.06 5.32
CA ILE A 75 -18.25 7.79 6.56
C ILE A 75 -19.16 7.44 7.75
N LYS A 76 -20.42 7.12 7.46
CA LYS A 76 -21.43 6.75 8.47
C LYS A 76 -21.23 5.34 9.04
N ASP A 77 -20.56 4.47 8.27
CA ASP A 77 -20.32 3.07 8.64
C ASP A 77 -18.93 2.90 9.27
N VAL A 78 -18.16 3.98 9.43
CA VAL A 78 -16.83 3.94 10.02
C VAL A 78 -16.90 3.72 11.52
N PHE A 79 -16.23 2.66 11.99
CA PHE A 79 -16.07 2.40 13.41
C PHE A 79 -14.88 3.19 13.95
N TRP A 80 -15.16 4.32 14.61
CA TRP A 80 -14.16 5.32 15.01
C TRP A 80 -13.29 4.93 16.20
N GLU A 81 -13.77 4.07 17.09
CA GLU A 81 -13.09 3.71 18.35
C GLU A 81 -11.64 3.23 18.17
N PRO A 82 -11.32 2.33 17.21
CA PRO A 82 -9.95 1.84 17.04
C PRO A 82 -9.05 2.78 16.22
N ILE A 83 -9.59 3.80 15.57
CA ILE A 83 -8.85 4.61 14.60
C ILE A 83 -7.72 5.39 15.29
N LEU A 84 -7.99 6.07 16.40
CA LEU A 84 -6.99 6.90 17.06
C LEU A 84 -5.79 6.07 17.58
N PRO A 85 -5.98 5.00 18.36
CA PRO A 85 -4.85 4.18 18.81
C PRO A 85 -4.10 3.52 17.63
N PHE A 86 -4.83 3.11 16.57
CA PHE A 86 -4.20 2.57 15.37
C PHE A 86 -3.35 3.63 14.64
N MET A 87 -3.86 4.86 14.47
CA MET A 87 -3.12 5.95 13.82
C MET A 87 -1.84 6.32 14.57
N ILE A 88 -1.89 6.39 15.91
CA ILE A 88 -0.70 6.66 16.71
C ILE A 88 0.34 5.56 16.47
N GLY A 89 -0.08 4.30 16.55
CA GLY A 89 0.79 3.16 16.25
C GLY A 89 1.34 3.21 14.83
N ALA A 90 0.50 3.56 13.85
CA ALA A 90 0.88 3.64 12.45
C ALA A 90 1.95 4.72 12.18
N ILE A 91 1.83 5.89 12.81
CA ILE A 91 2.84 6.96 12.70
C ILE A 91 4.19 6.49 13.24
N ILE A 92 4.19 5.84 14.42
CA ILE A 92 5.41 5.29 15.02
C ILE A 92 6.04 4.23 14.12
N GLY A 93 5.22 3.26 13.67
CA GLY A 93 5.67 2.18 12.80
C GLY A 93 6.20 2.66 11.45
N ALA A 94 5.53 3.65 10.84
CA ALA A 94 5.97 4.26 9.59
C ALA A 94 7.29 5.02 9.74
N GLY A 95 7.45 5.78 10.83
CA GLY A 95 8.71 6.49 11.13
C GLY A 95 9.89 5.53 11.29
N LEU A 96 9.71 4.47 12.06
CA LEU A 96 10.76 3.45 12.27
C LEU A 96 11.06 2.67 10.98
N GLY A 97 10.04 2.20 10.28
CA GLY A 97 10.19 1.45 9.04
C GLY A 97 10.81 2.29 7.91
N GLY A 98 10.36 3.55 7.77
CA GLY A 98 10.89 4.48 6.77
C GLY A 98 12.37 4.78 6.97
N ALA A 99 12.81 4.98 8.22
CA ALA A 99 14.21 5.22 8.53
C ALA A 99 15.13 4.04 8.14
N ILE A 100 14.61 2.82 8.17
CA ILE A 100 15.37 1.61 7.82
C ILE A 100 15.31 1.35 6.31
N VAL A 101 14.11 1.42 5.69
CA VAL A 101 13.91 1.01 4.28
C VAL A 101 14.72 1.84 3.31
N VAL A 102 14.92 3.14 3.59
CA VAL A 102 15.71 4.02 2.72
C VAL A 102 17.20 3.68 2.68
N GLN A 103 17.70 2.88 3.61
CA GLN A 103 19.09 2.42 3.68
C GLN A 103 19.30 1.07 3.00
N LEU A 104 18.23 0.38 2.58
CA LEU A 104 18.32 -0.93 1.97
C LEU A 104 18.63 -0.84 0.47
N PRO A 105 19.46 -1.75 -0.04
CA PRO A 105 19.70 -1.82 -1.48
C PRO A 105 18.41 -2.23 -2.22
N PRO A 106 18.14 -1.66 -3.41
CA PRO A 106 16.90 -1.87 -4.16
C PRO A 106 16.55 -3.34 -4.42
N TRP A 107 17.56 -4.18 -4.71
CA TRP A 107 17.35 -5.61 -4.97
C TRP A 107 16.78 -6.35 -3.74
N LEU A 108 17.18 -5.95 -2.54
CA LEU A 108 16.71 -6.57 -1.30
C LEU A 108 15.23 -6.21 -1.05
N VAL A 109 14.86 -4.96 -1.33
CA VAL A 109 13.45 -4.52 -1.24
C VAL A 109 12.58 -5.28 -2.24
N GLN A 110 13.05 -5.47 -3.48
CA GLN A 110 12.32 -6.25 -4.50
C GLN A 110 12.17 -7.72 -4.12
N LEU A 111 13.24 -8.34 -3.62
CA LEU A 111 13.22 -9.73 -3.16
C LEU A 111 12.24 -9.91 -2.00
N ALA A 112 12.33 -9.03 -0.99
CA ALA A 112 11.45 -9.06 0.17
C ALA A 112 9.98 -8.85 -0.23
N LEU A 113 9.71 -7.94 -1.18
CA LEU A 113 8.38 -7.71 -1.73
C LEU A 113 7.84 -8.97 -2.41
N GLY A 114 8.62 -9.62 -3.26
CA GLY A 114 8.20 -10.85 -3.94
C GLY A 114 7.87 -11.98 -2.95
N VAL A 115 8.73 -12.20 -1.96
CA VAL A 115 8.50 -13.17 -0.88
C VAL A 115 7.24 -12.83 -0.08
N PHE A 116 7.05 -11.55 0.25
CA PHE A 116 5.87 -11.09 0.98
C PHE A 116 4.57 -11.30 0.20
N ILE A 117 4.54 -11.01 -1.09
CA ILE A 117 3.37 -11.24 -1.95
C ILE A 117 2.99 -12.73 -1.95
N ILE A 118 3.98 -13.62 -2.11
CA ILE A 118 3.75 -15.07 -2.05
C ILE A 118 3.20 -15.46 -0.68
N TRP A 119 3.84 -14.99 0.40
CA TRP A 119 3.44 -15.32 1.76
C TRP A 119 2.01 -14.87 2.08
N VAL A 120 1.63 -13.65 1.73
CA VAL A 120 0.29 -13.09 1.99
C VAL A 120 -0.83 -13.87 1.28
N VAL A 121 -0.55 -14.50 0.15
CA VAL A 121 -1.53 -15.33 -0.57
C VAL A 121 -1.86 -16.61 0.20
N PHE A 122 -0.90 -17.18 0.94
CA PHE A 122 -1.06 -18.48 1.58
C PHE A 122 -1.37 -18.37 3.09
N VAL A 123 -1.06 -17.26 3.72
CA VAL A 123 -1.19 -17.10 5.20
C VAL A 123 -2.36 -16.21 5.55
N LYS A 124 -3.32 -16.77 6.30
CA LYS A 124 -4.39 -16.00 6.96
C LYS A 124 -3.93 -15.60 8.36
N LEU A 125 -3.96 -14.32 8.64
CA LEU A 125 -3.61 -13.79 9.95
C LEU A 125 -4.87 -13.73 10.85
N PRO A 126 -4.72 -13.97 12.16
CA PRO A 126 -5.83 -13.83 13.09
C PRO A 126 -6.22 -12.34 13.24
N PRO A 127 -7.51 -12.06 13.55
CA PRO A 127 -7.97 -10.70 13.78
C PRO A 127 -7.27 -10.06 14.97
N ILE A 128 -6.95 -8.77 14.86
CA ILE A 128 -6.30 -8.02 15.93
C ILE A 128 -7.31 -7.73 17.03
N GLN A 129 -7.03 -8.22 18.24
CA GLN A 129 -7.89 -7.93 19.41
C GLN A 129 -7.80 -6.44 19.79
N LYS A 130 -8.91 -5.85 20.28
CA LYS A 130 -9.01 -4.42 20.64
C LYS A 130 -7.85 -3.90 21.49
N ARG A 131 -7.37 -4.69 22.45
CA ARG A 131 -6.25 -4.33 23.34
C ARG A 131 -4.89 -4.16 22.64
N TYR A 132 -4.74 -4.72 21.44
CA TYR A 132 -3.49 -4.72 20.68
C TYR A 132 -3.54 -3.78 19.46
N ILE A 133 -4.57 -2.95 19.30
CA ILE A 133 -4.76 -2.09 18.13
C ILE A 133 -3.57 -1.15 17.91
N LEU A 134 -3.03 -0.56 18.97
CA LEU A 134 -1.86 0.32 18.88
C LEU A 134 -0.63 -0.46 18.38
N ILE A 135 -0.36 -1.62 18.97
CA ILE A 135 0.76 -2.50 18.56
C ILE A 135 0.52 -3.01 17.13
N GLY A 136 -0.73 -3.35 16.79
CA GLY A 136 -1.12 -3.70 15.43
C GLY A 136 -0.83 -2.58 14.42
N GLY A 137 -1.10 -1.34 14.78
CA GLY A 137 -0.76 -0.16 13.99
C GLY A 137 0.76 -0.01 13.78
N ILE A 138 1.56 -0.18 14.84
CA ILE A 138 3.04 -0.13 14.75
C ILE A 138 3.54 -1.20 13.79
N ILE A 139 3.18 -2.45 14.02
CA ILE A 139 3.67 -3.59 13.22
C ILE A 139 3.20 -3.46 11.78
N SER A 140 1.91 -3.20 11.55
CA SER A 140 1.36 -3.07 10.19
C SER A 140 2.06 -1.97 9.40
N SER A 141 2.21 -0.78 9.99
CA SER A 141 2.84 0.34 9.29
C SER A 141 4.33 0.16 9.09
N PHE A 142 5.03 -0.42 10.08
CA PHE A 142 6.43 -0.80 9.92
C PHE A 142 6.62 -1.74 8.73
N VAL A 143 5.84 -2.82 8.67
CA VAL A 143 5.87 -3.81 7.59
C VAL A 143 5.48 -3.17 6.25
N THR A 144 4.50 -2.25 6.23
CA THR A 144 4.07 -1.53 5.02
C THR A 144 5.20 -0.71 4.40
N MET A 145 6.10 -0.15 5.17
CA MET A 145 7.25 0.59 4.63
C MET A 145 8.15 -0.27 3.75
N PHE A 146 8.22 -1.58 4.01
CA PHE A 146 9.01 -2.51 3.21
C PHE A 146 8.22 -3.09 2.02
N PHE A 147 6.94 -3.33 2.20
CA PHE A 147 6.14 -4.15 1.28
C PHE A 147 4.98 -3.40 0.60
N GLY A 148 4.64 -2.21 1.07
CA GLY A 148 3.61 -1.35 0.48
C GLY A 148 2.18 -1.88 0.53
N ALA A 149 1.93 -3.08 1.06
CA ALA A 149 0.63 -3.73 1.00
C ALA A 149 0.32 -4.56 2.26
N THR A 150 -0.28 -3.94 3.26
CA THR A 150 -0.68 -4.63 4.51
C THR A 150 -2.18 -4.67 4.75
N GLY A 151 -3.00 -4.31 3.77
CA GLY A 151 -4.46 -4.33 3.91
C GLY A 151 -5.01 -5.66 4.42
N ASN A 152 -4.37 -6.77 4.04
CA ASN A 152 -4.74 -8.11 4.47
C ASN A 152 -4.47 -8.39 5.97
N PHE A 153 -3.60 -7.63 6.63
CA PHE A 153 -3.34 -7.78 8.08
C PHE A 153 -4.44 -7.17 8.95
N ILE A 154 -5.25 -6.28 8.38
CA ILE A 154 -6.23 -5.48 9.10
C ILE A 154 -7.65 -5.98 8.84
N ALA A 155 -7.89 -6.60 7.68
CA ALA A 155 -9.21 -7.03 7.23
C ALA A 155 -9.61 -8.45 7.69
N ALA A 156 -8.73 -9.17 8.40
CA ALA A 156 -9.04 -10.47 9.02
C ALA A 156 -9.51 -10.27 10.45
#